data_34dd92f9464a8bae28bd31cf9aee3ecd
#
_entry.id   34dd92f9464a8bae28bd31cf9aee3ecd
#
_cell.length_a   1.000
_cell.length_b   1.000
_cell.length_c   1.000
_cell.angle_alpha   90.00
_cell.angle_beta   90.00
_cell.angle_gamma   90.00
#
_symmetry.space_group_name_H-M   'P 1'
#
loop_
_entity.id
_entity.type
_entity.pdbx_description
1 polymer ?
#
loop_
_entity_poly.entity_id
_entity_poly.type
_entity_poly.pdbx_seq_one_letter_code
_entity_poly.pdbx_strand_id
1 'polypeptide(L)'
;MEFVLKKVFLAKHRKAIADPELSVQKMEQLYGKVAAKPMSEHFIAMSDQSILNIIHDCSNVDLPALSPDVQRRSIFTYGEKDFDLKRARQVLPKVYPEATLTIWKGYDHCERMTSDSAAYGQMLRELVV
;
A
#
# COMPACT_ATOMS: atom_id res chain seq x y z
N MET A 1 16.50 5.68 6.85
CA MET A 1 15.40 5.80 5.86
C MET A 1 14.14 6.39 6.47
N GLU A 2 13.67 5.92 7.61
CA GLU A 2 12.48 6.42 8.33
C GLU A 2 12.46 7.94 8.54
N PHE A 3 13.56 8.54 9.01
CA PHE A 3 13.66 9.98 9.21
C PHE A 3 13.38 10.83 7.95
N VAL A 4 13.86 10.36 6.81
CA VAL A 4 13.61 11.03 5.51
C VAL A 4 12.14 10.90 5.13
N LEU A 5 11.56 9.70 5.29
CA LEU A 5 10.14 9.47 5.01
C LEU A 5 9.25 10.36 5.88
N LYS A 6 9.53 10.46 7.19
CA LYS A 6 8.80 11.35 8.11
C LYS A 6 8.77 12.79 7.60
N LYS A 7 9.92 13.34 7.22
CA LYS A 7 9.99 14.71 6.66
C LYS A 7 9.22 14.86 5.36
N VAL A 8 9.36 13.90 4.45
CA VAL A 8 8.69 13.94 3.15
C VAL A 8 7.18 13.88 3.31
N PHE A 9 6.67 12.96 4.13
CA PHE A 9 5.23 12.81 4.32
C PHE A 9 4.60 13.99 5.05
N LEU A 10 5.24 14.55 6.08
CA LEU A 10 4.78 15.78 6.72
C LEU A 10 4.76 16.98 5.75
N ALA A 11 5.77 17.09 4.88
CA ALA A 11 5.77 18.14 3.86
C ALA A 11 4.64 17.95 2.83
N LYS A 12 4.36 16.70 2.41
CA LYS A 12 3.22 16.39 1.54
C LYS A 12 1.88 16.69 2.22
N HIS A 13 1.74 16.35 3.51
CA HIS A 13 0.55 16.62 4.31
C HIS A 13 0.25 18.13 4.39
N ARG A 14 1.26 18.93 4.73
CA ARG A 14 1.11 20.40 4.76
C ARG A 14 0.73 20.98 3.41
N LYS A 15 1.27 20.46 2.32
CA LYS A 15 0.87 20.83 0.95
C LYS A 15 -0.56 20.44 0.63
N ALA A 16 -1.01 19.26 1.08
CA ALA A 16 -2.38 18.81 0.90
C ALA A 16 -3.39 19.68 1.66
N ILE A 17 -3.04 20.13 2.86
CA ILE A 17 -3.85 21.08 3.64
C ILE A 17 -3.92 22.44 2.94
N ALA A 18 -2.79 22.92 2.40
CA ALA A 18 -2.72 24.22 1.73
C ALA A 18 -3.43 24.25 0.37
N ASP A 19 -3.48 23.11 -0.34
CA ASP A 19 -4.10 22.97 -1.65
C ASP A 19 -4.82 21.61 -1.75
N PRO A 20 -6.07 21.54 -1.26
CA PRO A 20 -6.87 20.32 -1.29
C PRO A 20 -7.19 19.80 -2.69
N GLU A 21 -7.36 20.71 -3.68
CA GLU A 21 -7.67 20.33 -5.06
C GLU A 21 -6.48 19.62 -5.71
N LEU A 22 -5.28 20.17 -5.56
CA LEU A 22 -4.05 19.51 -6.01
C LEU A 22 -3.83 18.18 -5.28
N SER A 23 -4.20 18.08 -4.01
CA SER A 23 -4.15 16.82 -3.27
C SER A 23 -5.04 15.76 -3.89
N VAL A 24 -6.30 16.09 -4.24
CA VAL A 24 -7.22 15.17 -4.94
C VAL A 24 -6.63 14.72 -6.28
N GLN A 25 -6.11 15.64 -7.09
CA GLN A 25 -5.47 15.29 -8.37
C GLN A 25 -4.32 14.30 -8.22
N LYS A 26 -3.49 14.47 -7.19
CA LYS A 26 -2.39 13.53 -6.90
C LYS A 26 -2.88 12.18 -6.42
N MET A 27 -3.91 12.15 -5.58
CA MET A 27 -4.55 10.90 -5.16
C MET A 27 -5.22 10.18 -6.33
N GLU A 28 -5.79 10.92 -7.30
CA GLU A 28 -6.34 10.33 -8.52
C GLU A 28 -5.28 9.60 -9.35
N GLN A 29 -4.08 10.18 -9.46
CA GLN A 29 -2.96 9.55 -10.17
C GLN A 29 -2.49 8.26 -9.50
N LEU A 30 -2.57 8.17 -8.16
CA LEU A 30 -2.08 7.03 -7.38
C LEU A 30 -3.13 5.94 -7.19
N TYR A 31 -4.39 6.32 -6.97
CA TYR A 31 -5.45 5.42 -6.49
C TYR A 31 -6.70 5.41 -7.39
N GLY A 32 -6.69 6.17 -8.49
CA GLY A 32 -7.83 6.30 -9.41
C GLY A 32 -8.91 7.26 -8.91
N LYS A 33 -9.83 7.61 -9.81
CA LYS A 33 -10.87 8.66 -9.59
C LYS A 33 -11.78 8.38 -8.40
N VAL A 34 -12.19 7.12 -8.23
CA VAL A 34 -13.17 6.73 -7.21
C VAL A 34 -12.62 6.97 -5.79
N ALA A 35 -11.35 6.64 -5.57
CA ALA A 35 -10.70 6.75 -4.27
C ALA A 35 -10.09 8.14 -4.00
N ALA A 36 -9.86 8.95 -5.03
CA ALA A 36 -9.07 10.18 -4.96
C ALA A 36 -9.56 11.15 -3.88
N LYS A 37 -10.85 11.51 -3.92
CA LYS A 37 -11.43 12.48 -2.99
C LYS A 37 -11.47 11.96 -1.55
N PRO A 38 -12.03 10.76 -1.25
CA PRO A 38 -12.00 10.21 0.11
C PRO A 38 -10.59 10.05 0.67
N MET A 39 -9.63 9.61 -0.12
CA MET A 39 -8.23 9.46 0.29
C MET A 39 -7.58 10.81 0.61
N SER A 40 -7.83 11.84 -0.20
CA SER A 40 -7.32 13.18 0.06
C SER A 40 -7.92 13.79 1.33
N GLU A 41 -9.24 13.71 1.50
CA GLU A 41 -9.93 14.22 2.69
C GLU A 41 -9.43 13.51 3.96
N HIS A 42 -9.26 12.19 3.91
CA HIS A 42 -8.73 11.42 5.03
C HIS A 42 -7.28 11.83 5.34
N PHE A 43 -6.43 11.95 4.34
CA PHE A 43 -5.04 12.36 4.51
C PHE A 43 -4.93 13.76 5.12
N ILE A 44 -5.74 14.72 4.67
CA ILE A 44 -5.78 16.09 5.21
C ILE A 44 -6.26 16.11 6.67
N ALA A 45 -7.24 15.26 7.02
CA ALA A 45 -7.79 15.18 8.37
C ALA A 45 -6.86 14.50 9.40
N MET A 46 -5.80 13.82 8.95
CA MET A 46 -4.85 13.17 9.85
C MET A 46 -4.05 14.20 10.66
N SER A 47 -3.72 13.88 11.91
CA SER A 47 -2.74 14.64 12.67
C SER A 47 -1.31 14.33 12.21
N ASP A 48 -0.38 15.27 12.40
CA ASP A 48 1.06 15.05 12.18
C ASP A 48 1.53 13.80 12.94
N GLN A 49 1.05 13.60 14.19
CA GLN A 49 1.42 12.45 15.01
C GLN A 49 0.93 11.13 14.41
N SER A 50 -0.30 11.10 13.86
CA SER A 50 -0.83 9.90 13.17
C SER A 50 0.03 9.52 11.96
N ILE A 51 0.44 10.50 11.17
CA ILE A 51 1.34 10.29 10.03
C ILE A 51 2.70 9.75 10.49
N LEU A 52 3.27 10.33 11.55
CA LEU A 52 4.55 9.88 12.11
C LEU A 52 4.49 8.45 12.64
N ASN A 53 3.38 8.07 13.30
CA ASN A 53 3.17 6.72 13.81
C ASN A 53 3.05 5.70 12.66
N ILE A 54 2.25 5.99 11.64
CA ILE A 54 2.12 5.11 10.46
C ILE A 54 3.48 4.87 9.79
N ILE A 55 4.27 5.94 9.60
CA ILE A 55 5.59 5.80 8.99
C ILE A 55 6.53 4.99 9.87
N HIS A 56 6.48 5.20 11.19
CA HIS A 56 7.26 4.42 12.15
C HIS A 56 6.90 2.94 12.06
N ASP A 57 5.62 2.61 12.15
CA ASP A 57 5.12 1.25 12.12
C ASP A 57 5.45 0.56 10.80
N CYS A 58 5.19 1.21 9.66
CA CYS A 58 5.54 0.67 8.34
C CYS A 58 7.05 0.49 8.12
N SER A 59 7.89 1.31 8.78
CA SER A 59 9.35 1.22 8.66
C SER A 59 9.98 0.15 9.54
N ASN A 60 9.27 -0.27 10.60
CA ASN A 60 9.75 -1.18 11.63
C ASN A 60 8.89 -2.44 11.77
N VAL A 61 8.17 -2.81 10.71
CA VAL A 61 7.39 -4.06 10.70
C VAL A 61 8.33 -5.26 10.79
N ASP A 62 8.17 -6.05 11.82
CA ASP A 62 8.74 -7.39 11.90
C ASP A 62 7.80 -8.39 11.24
N LEU A 63 8.32 -9.11 10.26
CA LEU A 63 7.56 -10.16 9.60
C LEU A 63 7.44 -11.37 10.55
N PRO A 64 6.22 -11.83 10.90
CA PRO A 64 6.04 -12.93 11.84
C PRO A 64 6.57 -14.23 11.26
N ALA A 65 7.05 -15.11 12.14
CA ALA A 65 7.40 -16.46 11.76
C ALA A 65 6.13 -17.24 11.38
N LEU A 66 6.03 -17.68 10.13
CA LEU A 66 4.92 -18.52 9.64
C LEU A 66 5.39 -19.95 9.45
N SER A 67 4.57 -20.93 9.88
CA SER A 67 4.86 -22.33 9.59
C SER A 67 4.81 -22.58 8.07
N PRO A 68 5.49 -23.63 7.56
CA PRO A 68 5.45 -23.96 6.14
C PRO A 68 4.02 -24.14 5.58
N ASP A 69 3.11 -24.71 6.38
CA ASP A 69 1.71 -24.89 5.99
C ASP A 69 0.95 -23.57 5.83
N VAL A 70 1.23 -22.60 6.70
CA VAL A 70 0.66 -21.26 6.59
C VAL A 70 1.27 -20.54 5.38
N GLN A 71 2.57 -20.66 5.17
CA GLN A 71 3.23 -20.05 4.01
C GLN A 71 2.65 -20.57 2.69
N ARG A 72 2.43 -21.87 2.52
CA ARG A 72 1.83 -22.46 1.31
C ARG A 72 0.42 -21.93 0.99
N ARG A 73 -0.30 -21.46 2.01
CA ARG A 73 -1.63 -20.85 1.88
C ARG A 73 -1.58 -19.32 1.84
N SER A 74 -0.39 -18.74 1.88
CA SER A 74 -0.21 -17.28 1.85
C SER A 74 0.09 -16.81 0.43
N ILE A 75 -0.64 -15.79 0.00
CA ILE A 75 -0.45 -15.14 -1.30
C ILE A 75 -0.13 -13.67 -1.04
N PHE A 76 1.04 -13.23 -1.46
CA PHE A 76 1.43 -11.83 -1.45
C PHE A 76 1.18 -11.25 -2.84
N THR A 77 0.44 -10.14 -2.91
CA THR A 77 0.07 -9.52 -4.18
C THR A 77 0.63 -8.11 -4.28
N TYR A 78 1.24 -7.80 -5.42
CA TYR A 78 1.80 -6.47 -5.71
C TYR A 78 1.38 -6.01 -7.09
N GLY A 79 1.20 -4.71 -7.27
CA GLY A 79 1.15 -4.10 -8.60
C GLY A 79 2.53 -4.12 -9.27
N GLU A 80 2.56 -4.18 -10.59
CA GLU A 80 3.82 -4.13 -11.36
C GLU A 80 4.60 -2.83 -11.14
N LYS A 81 3.87 -1.73 -10.91
CA LYS A 81 4.42 -0.39 -10.69
C LYS A 81 4.60 -0.04 -9.21
N ASP A 82 4.26 -0.97 -8.31
CA ASP A 82 4.34 -0.77 -6.87
C ASP A 82 5.79 -0.46 -6.45
N PHE A 83 5.96 0.63 -5.72
CA PHE A 83 7.28 1.09 -5.25
C PHE A 83 8.00 0.07 -4.35
N ASP A 84 7.23 -0.78 -3.65
CA ASP A 84 7.76 -1.80 -2.74
C ASP A 84 8.04 -3.15 -3.43
N LEU A 85 7.59 -3.36 -4.68
CA LEU A 85 7.74 -4.63 -5.39
C LEU A 85 9.19 -5.12 -5.45
N LYS A 86 10.14 -4.21 -5.71
CA LYS A 86 11.56 -4.57 -5.76
C LYS A 86 12.06 -5.16 -4.44
N ARG A 87 11.65 -4.56 -3.33
CA ARG A 87 12.00 -5.03 -1.98
C ARG A 87 11.29 -6.34 -1.66
N ALA A 88 10.02 -6.46 -1.98
CA ALA A 88 9.24 -7.69 -1.78
C ALA A 88 9.88 -8.88 -2.49
N ARG A 89 10.30 -8.74 -3.75
CA ARG A 89 11.01 -9.79 -4.50
C ARG A 89 12.34 -10.24 -3.85
N GLN A 90 12.99 -9.37 -3.09
CA GLN A 90 14.25 -9.69 -2.41
C GLN A 90 14.05 -10.32 -1.04
N VAL A 91 12.98 -9.94 -0.34
CA VAL A 91 12.74 -10.30 1.06
C VAL A 91 11.83 -11.53 1.18
N LEU A 92 10.68 -11.53 0.48
CA LEU A 92 9.67 -12.58 0.64
C LEU A 92 10.20 -13.99 0.38
N PRO A 93 10.98 -14.28 -0.68
CA PRO A 93 11.50 -15.62 -0.90
C PRO A 93 12.47 -16.10 0.17
N LYS A 94 13.07 -15.19 0.92
CA LYS A 94 13.99 -15.53 2.02
C LYS A 94 13.26 -15.79 3.33
N VAL A 95 12.20 -15.02 3.60
CA VAL A 95 11.43 -15.09 4.85
C VAL A 95 10.31 -16.13 4.73
N TYR A 96 9.65 -16.18 3.58
CA TYR A 96 8.52 -17.06 3.29
C TYR A 96 8.73 -17.83 1.98
N PRO A 97 9.67 -18.78 1.94
CA PRO A 97 10.03 -19.50 0.71
C PRO A 97 8.88 -20.33 0.09
N GLU A 98 7.90 -20.74 0.91
CA GLU A 98 6.76 -21.55 0.47
C GLU A 98 5.55 -20.68 0.04
N ALA A 99 5.59 -19.34 0.24
CA ALA A 99 4.48 -18.47 -0.11
C ALA A 99 4.48 -18.11 -1.60
N THR A 100 3.30 -17.80 -2.12
CA THR A 100 3.12 -17.37 -3.51
C THR A 100 3.26 -15.85 -3.60
N LEU A 101 4.06 -15.36 -4.54
CA LEU A 101 4.12 -13.94 -4.92
C LEU A 101 3.44 -13.74 -6.27
N THR A 102 2.35 -12.99 -6.29
CA THR A 102 1.59 -12.65 -7.50
C THR A 102 1.78 -11.18 -7.86
N ILE A 103 2.04 -10.90 -9.14
CA ILE A 103 2.23 -9.54 -9.65
C ILE A 103 1.13 -9.21 -10.63
N TRP A 104 0.40 -8.13 -10.35
CA TRP A 104 -0.66 -7.64 -11.22
C TRP A 104 -0.13 -6.63 -12.22
N LYS A 105 -0.21 -7.02 -13.49
CA LYS A 105 0.31 -6.25 -14.61
C LYS A 105 -0.44 -4.92 -14.78
N GLY A 106 0.32 -3.83 -14.92
CA GLY A 106 -0.23 -2.51 -15.18
C GLY A 106 -0.73 -1.73 -13.95
N TYR A 107 -0.83 -2.35 -12.78
CA TYR A 107 -1.32 -1.71 -11.56
C TYR A 107 -0.20 -1.13 -10.70
N ASP A 108 -0.51 -0.03 -10.00
CA ASP A 108 0.32 0.56 -8.96
C ASP A 108 -0.11 0.08 -7.56
N HIS A 109 0.47 0.65 -6.51
CA HIS A 109 0.22 0.33 -5.11
C HIS A 109 -1.27 0.47 -4.76
N CYS A 110 -1.90 -0.62 -4.33
CA CYS A 110 -3.33 -0.70 -3.99
C CYS A 110 -4.32 -0.32 -5.13
N GLU A 111 -3.85 0.04 -6.32
CA GLU A 111 -4.70 0.56 -7.40
C GLU A 111 -5.78 -0.45 -7.83
N ARG A 112 -5.46 -1.74 -7.93
CA ARG A 112 -6.45 -2.75 -8.30
C ARG A 112 -7.61 -2.85 -7.31
N MET A 113 -7.31 -2.72 -6.02
CA MET A 113 -8.31 -2.75 -4.95
C MET A 113 -9.23 -1.52 -5.00
N THR A 114 -8.70 -0.37 -5.35
CA THR A 114 -9.41 0.91 -5.32
C THR A 114 -10.11 1.25 -6.64
N SER A 115 -9.60 0.75 -7.79
CA SER A 115 -10.17 1.02 -9.11
C SER A 115 -11.44 0.21 -9.40
N ASP A 116 -11.51 -1.03 -8.92
CA ASP A 116 -12.69 -1.92 -9.02
C ASP A 116 -12.77 -2.83 -7.80
N SER A 117 -13.32 -2.30 -6.70
CA SER A 117 -13.44 -3.01 -5.44
C SER A 117 -14.38 -4.24 -5.52
N ALA A 118 -15.38 -4.23 -6.41
CA ALA A 118 -16.30 -5.34 -6.59
C ALA A 118 -15.60 -6.54 -7.26
N ALA A 119 -14.91 -6.30 -8.38
CA ALA A 119 -14.13 -7.34 -9.06
C ALA A 119 -12.97 -7.84 -8.18
N TYR A 120 -12.34 -6.94 -7.42
CA TYR A 120 -11.31 -7.32 -6.46
C TYR A 120 -11.86 -8.24 -5.36
N GLY A 121 -13.00 -7.90 -4.79
CA GLY A 121 -13.67 -8.73 -3.78
C GLY A 121 -14.11 -10.11 -4.31
N GLN A 122 -14.54 -10.20 -5.57
CA GLN A 122 -14.86 -11.48 -6.22
C GLN A 122 -13.59 -12.32 -6.40
N MET A 123 -12.52 -11.74 -6.91
CA MET A 123 -11.23 -12.42 -7.07
C MET A 123 -10.71 -12.97 -5.72
N LEU A 124 -10.82 -12.20 -4.62
CA LEU A 124 -10.41 -12.69 -3.30
C LEU A 124 -11.24 -13.92 -2.88
N ARG A 125 -12.54 -13.93 -3.13
CA ARG A 125 -13.39 -15.12 -2.84
C ARG A 125 -12.94 -16.36 -3.61
N GLU A 126 -12.53 -16.20 -4.86
CA GLU A 126 -12.03 -17.30 -5.70
C GLU A 126 -10.67 -17.85 -5.24
N LEU A 127 -9.86 -17.02 -4.57
CA LEU A 127 -8.55 -17.43 -4.03
C LEU A 127 -8.64 -18.17 -2.69
N VAL A 128 -9.75 -18.06 -1.97
CA VAL A 128 -9.92 -18.58 -0.60
C VAL A 128 -10.69 -19.90 -0.56
N VAL A 129 -11.14 -20.40 -1.70
CA VAL A 129 -11.91 -21.67 -1.83
C VAL A 129 -10.99 -22.89 -1.98
#